data_56f660bf7fbeff0c9362736260686140
#
_entry.id   56f660bf7fbeff0c9362736260686140
#
_cell.length_a   1.000
_cell.length_b   1.000
_cell.length_c   1.000
_cell.angle_alpha   90.00
_cell.angle_beta   90.00
_cell.angle_gamma   90.00
#
_symmetry.space_group_name_H-M   'P 1'
#
loop_
_entity.id
_entity.type
_entity.pdbx_description
1 polymer ?
#
loop_
_entity_poly.entity_id
_entity_poly.type
_entity_poly.pdbx_seq_one_letter_code
_entity_poly.pdbx_strand_id
1 'polypeptide(L)'
;MKNRVLSILLALCFVVTLLPAAAFADSEPVSGKLGDNITWVFDNGTLTISGNGEMEDCTWGAPWDDFKDQITKLVIEQGVTTVGAGAFDNCTALTTVVLPEGIKTIDDYAFLNCTALESVTFPSSLKSIGFCAFLNCTSLKSITIPSGVTEIGSGAFAYCTGLESINAAAGNGTYSSVNGVLFNKDKTELIAYPAGKTDAAYAIPSGVITIEESAFIAGKFKSVTIPGSVKLIGYGAFTECENLESVTIPNSVTNVADYAFSQCTALTTATMPNSVSKISYGTFCDCTSLKSVTIPVSVKSIDHKAFSLCNKLASVNYRGTSAQWKAVTVGEDNDALKNAKINCAANAPSAPALKITTVSGHPKIYWNSVDGAYKYWIYRSTDGKNFKYYDRTSKTSYTNNATNIGTLYYYKVKAVKAVDGKDIASAYSTKRSIRCKPAVPKLTLTRSAGKPKLSWNAVKGADKYWIYRSTDGENFKYYDRTSKTSYTNNSTATAKRYWYKIKAVKVVNGKDIASAYSNSDFVWTTTKAPTLSITTYKGDPKITWKAVPDADLYWVFRSTDGKKFFHCKETKDTSYIDKNVKPGTKYYYKVQAVAHYNGTFAIPSAYSYPVSITAK
;
A
#
# COMPACT_ATOMS: atom_id res chain seq x y z
N MET A 1 -9.13 -1.33 -30.75
CA MET A 1 -10.48 -1.63 -30.26
C MET A 1 -10.68 -1.21 -28.81
N LYS A 2 -9.70 -1.35 -27.90
CA LYS A 2 -9.83 -0.94 -26.48
C LYS A 2 -10.20 0.53 -26.22
N ASN A 3 -9.81 1.46 -27.11
CA ASN A 3 -10.04 2.90 -26.90
C ASN A 3 -11.44 3.43 -27.29
N ARG A 4 -12.33 2.57 -27.79
CA ARG A 4 -13.70 2.98 -28.17
C ARG A 4 -14.76 2.67 -27.11
N VAL A 5 -14.47 1.78 -26.19
CA VAL A 5 -15.42 1.26 -25.21
C VAL A 5 -15.68 2.24 -24.06
N LEU A 6 -14.66 2.96 -23.59
CA LEU A 6 -14.84 3.91 -22.49
C LEU A 6 -15.57 5.20 -22.92
N SER A 7 -15.50 5.58 -24.20
CA SER A 7 -16.30 6.70 -24.74
C SER A 7 -17.81 6.40 -24.76
N ILE A 8 -18.18 5.12 -24.79
CA ILE A 8 -19.59 4.66 -24.73
C ILE A 8 -20.06 4.55 -23.28
N LEU A 9 -19.17 4.19 -22.34
CA LEU A 9 -19.48 4.10 -20.90
C LEU A 9 -19.77 5.46 -20.25
N LEU A 10 -19.16 6.54 -20.73
CA LEU A 10 -19.43 7.92 -20.26
C LEU A 10 -20.84 8.44 -20.62
N ALA A 11 -21.54 7.81 -21.57
CA ALA A 11 -22.88 8.22 -22.00
C ALA A 11 -24.02 7.44 -21.29
N LEU A 12 -23.74 6.37 -20.56
CA LEU A 12 -24.75 5.46 -20.00
C LEU A 12 -25.06 5.65 -18.50
N CYS A 13 -24.40 6.59 -17.81
CA CYS A 13 -24.54 6.79 -16.34
C CYS A 13 -25.76 7.61 -15.89
N PHE A 14 -26.75 7.90 -16.72
CA PHE A 14 -27.95 8.62 -16.26
C PHE A 14 -29.24 7.91 -16.72
N VAL A 15 -29.77 7.04 -15.89
CA VAL A 15 -31.20 6.89 -15.54
C VAL A 15 -31.31 5.78 -14.47
N VAL A 16 -31.37 6.14 -13.21
CA VAL A 16 -31.89 5.24 -12.16
C VAL A 16 -33.27 5.75 -11.78
N THR A 17 -34.31 5.10 -12.27
CA THR A 17 -35.66 5.23 -11.74
C THR A 17 -35.86 4.23 -10.60
N LEU A 18 -36.18 4.74 -9.42
CA LEU A 18 -36.62 3.95 -8.27
C LEU A 18 -37.92 3.23 -8.62
N LEU A 19 -37.90 1.92 -8.71
CA LEU A 19 -39.09 1.07 -8.73
C LEU A 19 -39.18 0.30 -7.41
N PRO A 20 -40.39 0.14 -6.83
CA PRO A 20 -40.59 -0.58 -5.59
C PRO A 20 -40.42 -2.10 -5.78
N ALA A 21 -39.90 -2.78 -4.76
CA ALA A 21 -39.81 -4.22 -4.72
C ALA A 21 -41.19 -4.87 -4.92
N ALA A 22 -41.42 -5.46 -6.08
CA ALA A 22 -42.60 -6.27 -6.34
C ALA A 22 -42.45 -7.63 -5.62
N ALA A 23 -43.45 -8.02 -4.86
CA ALA A 23 -43.54 -9.35 -4.27
C ALA A 23 -43.63 -10.39 -5.42
N PHE A 24 -42.72 -11.36 -5.41
CA PHE A 24 -42.71 -12.46 -6.38
C PHE A 24 -43.95 -13.34 -6.14
N ALA A 25 -44.80 -13.47 -7.15
CA ALA A 25 -45.76 -14.55 -7.22
C ALA A 25 -44.97 -15.83 -7.57
N ASP A 26 -45.35 -16.99 -6.99
CA ASP A 26 -44.79 -18.31 -7.31
C ASP A 26 -44.82 -18.52 -8.85
N SER A 27 -43.73 -18.25 -9.54
CA SER A 27 -43.54 -18.56 -10.95
C SER A 27 -42.83 -19.91 -11.07
N GLU A 28 -43.26 -20.74 -12.00
CA GLU A 28 -42.55 -21.99 -12.32
C GLU A 28 -41.09 -21.71 -12.63
N PRO A 29 -40.15 -22.56 -12.18
CA PRO A 29 -38.74 -22.40 -12.46
C PRO A 29 -38.45 -22.31 -13.97
N VAL A 30 -37.66 -21.34 -14.39
CA VAL A 30 -37.19 -21.22 -15.76
C VAL A 30 -35.81 -21.86 -15.87
N SER A 31 -35.60 -22.66 -16.91
CA SER A 31 -34.32 -23.35 -17.08
C SER A 31 -33.89 -23.41 -18.53
N GLY A 32 -32.61 -23.64 -18.77
CA GLY A 32 -32.08 -23.75 -20.13
C GLY A 32 -30.64 -24.22 -20.16
N LYS A 33 -30.03 -24.04 -21.31
CA LYS A 33 -28.62 -24.35 -21.55
C LYS A 33 -27.85 -23.09 -21.93
N LEU A 34 -26.56 -23.08 -21.61
CA LEU A 34 -25.57 -22.16 -22.13
C LEU A 34 -24.46 -23.01 -22.73
N GLY A 35 -24.44 -23.09 -24.06
CA GLY A 35 -23.59 -24.05 -24.77
C GLY A 35 -23.96 -25.50 -24.52
N ASP A 36 -23.01 -26.40 -24.75
CA ASP A 36 -23.24 -27.84 -24.66
C ASP A 36 -23.15 -28.41 -23.24
N ASN A 37 -22.33 -27.78 -22.38
CA ASN A 37 -21.90 -28.36 -21.11
C ASN A 37 -22.43 -27.65 -19.86
N ILE A 38 -23.09 -26.52 -20.01
CA ILE A 38 -23.63 -25.71 -18.92
C ILE A 38 -25.14 -25.66 -19.01
N THR A 39 -25.78 -25.87 -17.87
CA THR A 39 -27.21 -25.71 -17.68
C THR A 39 -27.50 -24.69 -16.60
N TRP A 40 -28.65 -24.06 -16.66
CA TRP A 40 -29.05 -23.08 -15.67
C TRP A 40 -30.53 -23.26 -15.27
N VAL A 41 -30.81 -22.88 -14.04
CA VAL A 41 -32.17 -22.85 -13.49
C VAL A 41 -32.34 -21.53 -12.75
N PHE A 42 -33.38 -20.78 -13.05
CA PHE A 42 -33.82 -19.63 -12.28
C PHE A 42 -35.10 -19.98 -11.51
N ASP A 43 -35.04 -19.87 -10.21
CA ASP A 43 -36.15 -20.14 -9.31
C ASP A 43 -36.14 -19.15 -8.13
N ASN A 44 -37.24 -18.46 -7.91
CA ASN A 44 -37.46 -17.54 -6.77
C ASN A 44 -36.26 -16.60 -6.50
N GLY A 45 -35.77 -15.92 -7.55
CA GLY A 45 -34.64 -14.98 -7.47
C GLY A 45 -33.26 -15.64 -7.39
N THR A 46 -33.19 -16.98 -7.37
CA THR A 46 -31.92 -17.72 -7.40
C THR A 46 -31.64 -18.25 -8.79
N LEU A 47 -30.51 -17.83 -9.37
CA LEU A 47 -29.97 -18.43 -10.59
C LEU A 47 -28.90 -19.45 -10.21
N THR A 48 -29.15 -20.73 -10.58
CA THR A 48 -28.19 -21.82 -10.37
C THR A 48 -27.58 -22.22 -11.71
N ILE A 49 -26.26 -22.24 -11.78
CA ILE A 49 -25.48 -22.65 -12.95
C ILE A 49 -24.81 -23.98 -12.62
N SER A 50 -25.04 -24.99 -13.46
CA SER A 50 -24.55 -26.35 -13.27
C SER A 50 -23.86 -26.85 -14.53
N GLY A 51 -22.95 -27.79 -14.41
CA GLY A 51 -22.26 -28.41 -15.55
C GLY A 51 -20.77 -28.58 -15.32
N ASN A 52 -20.04 -28.81 -16.41
CA ASN A 52 -18.60 -29.05 -16.33
C ASN A 52 -17.86 -28.25 -17.42
N GLY A 53 -16.75 -27.63 -17.02
CA GLY A 53 -15.89 -26.87 -17.93
C GLY A 53 -16.14 -25.37 -17.90
N GLU A 54 -15.84 -24.72 -19.01
CA GLU A 54 -15.91 -23.26 -19.11
C GLU A 54 -17.35 -22.81 -19.40
N MET A 55 -17.76 -21.71 -18.77
CA MET A 55 -18.97 -21.00 -19.14
C MET A 55 -18.72 -20.17 -20.40
N GLU A 56 -19.62 -20.23 -21.35
CA GLU A 56 -19.53 -19.41 -22.57
C GLU A 56 -19.67 -17.92 -22.24
N ASP A 57 -19.08 -17.10 -23.09
CA ASP A 57 -19.20 -15.65 -23.02
C ASP A 57 -20.59 -15.18 -23.38
N CYS A 58 -21.12 -14.28 -22.56
CA CYS A 58 -22.45 -13.70 -22.73
C CYS A 58 -22.42 -12.21 -23.10
N THR A 59 -21.33 -11.74 -23.69
CA THR A 59 -21.11 -10.31 -24.00
C THR A 59 -22.22 -9.72 -24.91
N TRP A 60 -22.93 -10.57 -25.66
CA TRP A 60 -24.02 -10.17 -26.56
C TRP A 60 -25.41 -10.60 -26.07
N GLY A 61 -25.51 -11.02 -24.84
CA GLY A 61 -26.74 -11.43 -24.19
C GLY A 61 -26.63 -12.81 -23.51
N ALA A 62 -27.08 -12.88 -22.29
CA ALA A 62 -27.16 -14.11 -21.51
C ALA A 62 -28.56 -14.73 -21.63
N PRO A 63 -28.72 -16.07 -21.53
CA PRO A 63 -30.02 -16.71 -21.56
C PRO A 63 -31.01 -16.24 -20.49
N TRP A 64 -30.52 -15.52 -19.46
CA TRP A 64 -31.32 -14.98 -18.35
C TRP A 64 -31.48 -13.45 -18.41
N ASP A 65 -31.21 -12.81 -19.54
CA ASP A 65 -31.31 -11.35 -19.69
C ASP A 65 -32.72 -10.81 -19.45
N ASP A 66 -33.75 -11.57 -19.79
CA ASP A 66 -35.15 -11.15 -19.61
C ASP A 66 -35.57 -11.00 -18.13
N PHE A 67 -34.78 -11.55 -17.19
CA PHE A 67 -35.07 -11.50 -15.75
C PHE A 67 -33.83 -11.21 -14.88
N LYS A 68 -32.77 -10.67 -15.46
CA LYS A 68 -31.53 -10.38 -14.75
C LYS A 68 -31.69 -9.40 -13.58
N ASP A 69 -32.65 -8.50 -13.66
CA ASP A 69 -33.05 -7.58 -12.58
C ASP A 69 -33.77 -8.27 -11.40
N GLN A 70 -34.17 -9.53 -11.58
CA GLN A 70 -34.84 -10.36 -10.56
C GLN A 70 -33.85 -11.34 -9.89
N ILE A 71 -32.64 -11.50 -10.44
CA ILE A 71 -31.62 -12.38 -9.86
C ILE A 71 -31.05 -11.74 -8.61
N THR A 72 -31.42 -12.27 -7.45
CA THR A 72 -30.91 -11.80 -6.14
C THR A 72 -29.75 -12.66 -5.63
N LYS A 73 -29.70 -13.92 -6.08
CA LYS A 73 -28.68 -14.89 -5.70
C LYS A 73 -28.19 -15.68 -6.91
N LEU A 74 -26.87 -15.78 -7.03
CA LEU A 74 -26.19 -16.66 -7.98
C LEU A 74 -25.52 -17.82 -7.24
N VAL A 75 -25.75 -19.04 -7.69
CA VAL A 75 -25.06 -20.25 -7.25
C VAL A 75 -24.41 -20.91 -8.47
N ILE A 76 -23.10 -20.98 -8.48
CA ILE A 76 -22.37 -21.77 -9.47
C ILE A 76 -21.96 -23.08 -8.79
N GLU A 77 -22.31 -24.20 -9.40
CA GLU A 77 -22.04 -25.52 -8.85
C GLU A 77 -20.65 -26.04 -9.23
N GLN A 78 -20.21 -27.06 -8.49
CA GLN A 78 -18.94 -27.74 -8.71
C GLN A 78 -18.88 -28.34 -10.13
N GLY A 79 -17.74 -28.14 -10.82
CA GLY A 79 -17.53 -28.58 -12.21
C GLY A 79 -17.34 -27.41 -13.17
N VAL A 80 -17.99 -26.27 -12.94
CA VAL A 80 -17.78 -25.06 -13.73
C VAL A 80 -16.41 -24.45 -13.40
N THR A 81 -15.67 -24.04 -14.41
CA THR A 81 -14.27 -23.57 -14.26
C THR A 81 -14.06 -22.10 -14.54
N THR A 82 -15.00 -21.45 -15.23
CA THR A 82 -14.96 -20.01 -15.51
C THR A 82 -16.31 -19.36 -15.23
N VAL A 83 -16.27 -18.08 -14.94
CA VAL A 83 -17.43 -17.18 -15.06
C VAL A 83 -17.22 -16.41 -16.36
N GLY A 84 -18.06 -16.67 -17.36
CA GLY A 84 -17.91 -16.13 -18.73
C GLY A 84 -18.03 -14.62 -18.80
N ALA A 85 -17.48 -14.04 -19.87
CA ALA A 85 -17.50 -12.59 -20.06
C ALA A 85 -18.94 -12.07 -20.18
N GLY A 86 -19.26 -11.01 -19.43
CA GLY A 86 -20.59 -10.39 -19.40
C GLY A 86 -21.71 -11.25 -18.84
N ALA A 87 -21.42 -12.43 -18.26
CA ALA A 87 -22.44 -13.42 -17.92
C ALA A 87 -23.51 -12.90 -16.92
N PHE A 88 -23.12 -12.02 -16.02
CA PHE A 88 -24.01 -11.44 -15.02
C PHE A 88 -23.99 -9.92 -15.04
N ASP A 89 -23.72 -9.34 -16.21
CA ASP A 89 -23.72 -7.90 -16.38
C ASP A 89 -25.13 -7.35 -16.12
N ASN A 90 -25.20 -6.20 -15.41
CA ASN A 90 -26.45 -5.53 -15.06
C ASN A 90 -27.42 -6.38 -14.22
N CYS A 91 -26.96 -7.42 -13.51
CA CYS A 91 -27.75 -8.10 -12.47
C CYS A 91 -27.86 -7.19 -11.23
N THR A 92 -28.64 -6.11 -11.36
CA THR A 92 -28.67 -5.01 -10.36
C THR A 92 -29.24 -5.42 -9.00
N ALA A 93 -30.05 -6.48 -8.94
CA ALA A 93 -30.60 -7.03 -7.70
C ALA A 93 -29.71 -8.10 -7.04
N LEU A 94 -28.62 -8.51 -7.69
CA LEU A 94 -27.76 -9.59 -7.22
C LEU A 94 -27.02 -9.17 -5.95
N THR A 95 -27.33 -9.81 -4.83
CA THR A 95 -26.72 -9.55 -3.51
C THR A 95 -25.69 -10.60 -3.11
N THR A 96 -25.91 -11.85 -3.55
CA THR A 96 -25.15 -13.02 -3.10
C THR A 96 -24.63 -13.83 -4.28
N VAL A 97 -23.33 -14.09 -4.29
CA VAL A 97 -22.65 -14.94 -5.26
C VAL A 97 -21.93 -16.07 -4.54
N VAL A 98 -22.22 -17.30 -4.93
CA VAL A 98 -21.56 -18.52 -4.43
C VAL A 98 -20.72 -19.10 -5.57
N LEU A 99 -19.41 -19.06 -5.41
CA LEU A 99 -18.42 -19.59 -6.35
C LEU A 99 -17.79 -20.86 -5.77
N PRO A 100 -17.83 -22.01 -6.48
CA PRO A 100 -17.22 -23.24 -5.99
C PRO A 100 -15.70 -23.23 -6.14
N GLU A 101 -15.02 -24.09 -5.40
CA GLU A 101 -13.65 -24.44 -5.73
C GLU A 101 -13.61 -25.06 -7.13
N GLY A 102 -12.61 -24.69 -7.94
CA GLY A 102 -12.52 -25.10 -9.35
C GLY A 102 -12.66 -23.94 -10.32
N ILE A 103 -13.33 -22.85 -9.94
CA ILE A 103 -13.33 -21.61 -10.73
C ILE A 103 -11.89 -21.07 -10.82
N LYS A 104 -11.41 -20.91 -12.04
CA LYS A 104 -10.07 -20.41 -12.36
C LYS A 104 -10.08 -18.97 -12.87
N THR A 105 -11.15 -18.59 -13.56
CA THR A 105 -11.27 -17.30 -14.22
C THR A 105 -12.63 -16.67 -13.96
N ILE A 106 -12.63 -15.39 -13.68
CA ILE A 106 -13.80 -14.51 -13.78
C ILE A 106 -13.45 -13.58 -14.94
N ASP A 107 -14.17 -13.71 -16.06
CA ASP A 107 -13.83 -13.02 -17.30
C ASP A 107 -14.26 -11.55 -17.34
N ASP A 108 -13.98 -10.89 -18.46
CA ASP A 108 -14.24 -9.47 -18.66
C ASP A 108 -15.73 -9.14 -18.47
N TYR A 109 -16.02 -8.08 -17.70
CA TYR A 109 -17.38 -7.59 -17.43
C TYR A 109 -18.32 -8.58 -16.71
N ALA A 110 -17.83 -9.69 -16.17
CA ALA A 110 -18.66 -10.79 -15.67
C ALA A 110 -19.74 -10.35 -14.65
N PHE A 111 -19.43 -9.36 -13.81
CA PHE A 111 -20.34 -8.77 -12.80
C PHE A 111 -20.45 -7.24 -12.96
N LEU A 112 -20.33 -6.74 -14.18
CA LEU A 112 -20.51 -5.32 -14.46
C LEU A 112 -21.88 -4.85 -13.95
N ASN A 113 -21.92 -3.71 -13.23
CA ASN A 113 -23.16 -3.11 -12.72
C ASN A 113 -23.99 -3.99 -11.76
N CYS A 114 -23.39 -4.96 -11.08
CA CYS A 114 -24.06 -5.67 -9.99
C CYS A 114 -24.16 -4.77 -8.75
N THR A 115 -24.99 -3.73 -8.83
CA THR A 115 -25.01 -2.61 -7.86
C THR A 115 -25.42 -3.02 -6.45
N ALA A 116 -26.20 -4.09 -6.28
CA ALA A 116 -26.61 -4.62 -4.98
C ALA A 116 -25.61 -5.63 -4.38
N LEU A 117 -24.55 -6.03 -5.11
CA LEU A 117 -23.60 -7.04 -4.64
C LEU A 117 -22.79 -6.52 -3.45
N GLU A 118 -23.04 -7.05 -2.26
CA GLU A 118 -22.42 -6.61 -1.01
C GLU A 118 -21.08 -7.27 -0.74
N SER A 119 -20.94 -8.53 -1.12
CA SER A 119 -19.73 -9.32 -0.92
C SER A 119 -19.58 -10.44 -1.94
N VAL A 120 -18.35 -10.81 -2.24
CA VAL A 120 -18.01 -12.01 -3.00
C VAL A 120 -16.82 -12.71 -2.33
N THR A 121 -16.90 -14.02 -2.19
CA THR A 121 -15.78 -14.84 -1.71
C THR A 121 -15.17 -15.56 -2.90
N PHE A 122 -13.95 -15.24 -3.22
CA PHE A 122 -13.20 -15.88 -4.29
C PHE A 122 -12.64 -17.23 -3.82
N PRO A 123 -12.81 -18.31 -4.61
CA PRO A 123 -12.23 -19.61 -4.30
C PRO A 123 -10.69 -19.59 -4.41
N SER A 124 -10.03 -20.51 -3.71
CA SER A 124 -8.57 -20.61 -3.72
C SER A 124 -7.99 -21.00 -5.09
N SER A 125 -8.81 -21.62 -5.92
CA SER A 125 -8.49 -22.02 -7.31
C SER A 125 -8.37 -20.86 -8.29
N LEU A 126 -8.91 -19.67 -7.97
CA LEU A 126 -8.95 -18.51 -8.87
C LEU A 126 -7.55 -18.06 -9.29
N LYS A 127 -7.37 -17.79 -10.60
CA LYS A 127 -6.11 -17.36 -11.23
C LYS A 127 -6.19 -15.97 -11.84
N SER A 128 -7.34 -15.63 -12.44
CA SER A 128 -7.53 -14.36 -13.13
C SER A 128 -8.88 -13.72 -12.84
N ILE A 129 -8.88 -12.39 -12.78
CA ILE A 129 -10.06 -11.53 -12.74
C ILE A 129 -9.95 -10.60 -13.94
N GLY A 130 -10.94 -10.61 -14.81
CA GLY A 130 -10.93 -9.92 -16.11
C GLY A 130 -11.06 -8.40 -16.03
N PHE A 131 -10.98 -7.78 -17.20
CA PHE A 131 -11.17 -6.35 -17.40
C PHE A 131 -12.58 -5.93 -16.96
N CYS A 132 -12.67 -4.89 -16.09
CA CYS A 132 -13.95 -4.36 -15.60
C CYS A 132 -14.88 -5.43 -14.98
N ALA A 133 -14.35 -6.56 -14.48
CA ALA A 133 -15.16 -7.71 -14.04
C ALA A 133 -16.18 -7.35 -12.94
N PHE A 134 -15.88 -6.41 -12.04
CA PHE A 134 -16.76 -5.90 -10.97
C PHE A 134 -16.98 -4.39 -11.08
N LEU A 135 -16.88 -3.83 -12.29
CA LEU A 135 -17.09 -2.41 -12.49
C LEU A 135 -18.49 -2.01 -12.00
N ASN A 136 -18.57 -0.93 -11.20
CA ASN A 136 -19.82 -0.36 -10.67
C ASN A 136 -20.60 -1.30 -9.73
N CYS A 137 -19.92 -2.20 -8.99
CA CYS A 137 -20.51 -2.93 -7.88
C CYS A 137 -20.55 -2.04 -6.63
N THR A 138 -21.50 -1.10 -6.61
CA THR A 138 -21.52 0.03 -5.65
C THR A 138 -21.77 -0.38 -4.20
N SER A 139 -22.39 -1.52 -3.95
CA SER A 139 -22.64 -2.04 -2.59
C SER A 139 -21.48 -2.87 -2.02
N LEU A 140 -20.51 -3.27 -2.87
CA LEU A 140 -19.40 -4.13 -2.48
C LEU A 140 -18.52 -3.44 -1.44
N LYS A 141 -18.27 -4.11 -0.28
CA LYS A 141 -17.58 -3.51 0.88
C LYS A 141 -16.09 -3.84 0.92
N SER A 142 -15.75 -5.08 0.65
CA SER A 142 -14.38 -5.54 0.70
C SER A 142 -14.13 -6.72 -0.23
N ILE A 143 -12.89 -6.81 -0.72
CA ILE A 143 -12.42 -7.93 -1.56
C ILE A 143 -11.14 -8.49 -0.95
N THR A 144 -11.03 -9.80 -0.98
CA THR A 144 -9.78 -10.52 -0.70
C THR A 144 -9.33 -11.26 -1.95
N ILE A 145 -8.17 -10.86 -2.49
CA ILE A 145 -7.53 -11.51 -3.65
C ILE A 145 -6.83 -12.78 -3.17
N PRO A 146 -7.23 -13.97 -3.60
CA PRO A 146 -6.60 -15.23 -3.21
C PRO A 146 -5.11 -15.31 -3.58
N SER A 147 -4.39 -16.18 -2.90
CA SER A 147 -2.94 -16.37 -3.14
C SER A 147 -2.62 -16.89 -4.54
N GLY A 148 -3.57 -17.55 -5.19
CA GLY A 148 -3.44 -18.11 -6.53
C GLY A 148 -3.64 -17.14 -7.68
N VAL A 149 -4.20 -15.94 -7.42
CA VAL A 149 -4.49 -14.94 -8.47
C VAL A 149 -3.19 -14.30 -8.94
N THR A 150 -2.95 -14.37 -10.26
CA THR A 150 -1.78 -13.83 -10.94
C THR A 150 -2.12 -12.73 -11.94
N GLU A 151 -3.40 -12.53 -12.26
CA GLU A 151 -3.86 -11.53 -13.22
C GLU A 151 -5.13 -10.82 -12.72
N ILE A 152 -5.12 -9.50 -12.77
CA ILE A 152 -6.27 -8.63 -12.50
C ILE A 152 -6.34 -7.61 -13.63
N GLY A 153 -7.43 -7.63 -14.37
CA GLY A 153 -7.68 -6.73 -15.48
C GLY A 153 -7.84 -5.28 -15.04
N SER A 154 -7.52 -4.36 -15.95
CA SER A 154 -7.69 -2.93 -15.70
C SER A 154 -9.14 -2.61 -15.37
N GLY A 155 -9.34 -1.72 -14.37
CA GLY A 155 -10.69 -1.32 -13.96
C GLY A 155 -11.53 -2.41 -13.30
N ALA A 156 -10.95 -3.57 -12.95
CA ALA A 156 -11.69 -4.70 -12.39
C ALA A 156 -12.63 -4.32 -11.23
N PHE A 157 -12.24 -3.33 -10.41
CA PHE A 157 -13.00 -2.82 -9.26
C PHE A 157 -13.32 -1.32 -9.39
N ALA A 158 -13.33 -0.79 -10.60
CA ALA A 158 -13.63 0.61 -10.85
C ALA A 158 -15.08 0.94 -10.47
N TYR A 159 -15.33 2.17 -10.00
CA TYR A 159 -16.64 2.64 -9.56
C TYR A 159 -17.31 1.85 -8.42
N CYS A 160 -16.61 0.95 -7.76
CA CYS A 160 -17.11 0.30 -6.54
C CYS A 160 -17.13 1.30 -5.38
N THR A 161 -18.07 2.24 -5.38
CA THR A 161 -18.11 3.38 -4.45
C THR A 161 -18.39 3.00 -2.99
N GLY A 162 -18.81 1.75 -2.74
CA GLY A 162 -18.93 1.15 -1.42
C GLY A 162 -17.68 0.43 -0.92
N LEU A 163 -16.68 0.19 -1.82
CA LEU A 163 -15.52 -0.64 -1.54
C LEU A 163 -14.50 0.11 -0.66
N GLU A 164 -14.30 -0.39 0.55
CA GLU A 164 -13.42 0.22 1.55
C GLU A 164 -12.03 -0.42 1.57
N SER A 165 -11.91 -1.68 1.13
CA SER A 165 -10.63 -2.38 1.11
C SER A 165 -10.54 -3.48 0.05
N ILE A 166 -9.34 -3.59 -0.56
CA ILE A 166 -8.91 -4.70 -1.41
C ILE A 166 -7.67 -5.30 -0.74
N ASN A 167 -7.79 -6.53 -0.25
CA ASN A 167 -6.72 -7.20 0.51
C ASN A 167 -6.13 -8.34 -0.32
N ALA A 168 -4.82 -8.41 -0.43
CA ALA A 168 -4.14 -9.57 -0.99
C ALA A 168 -3.92 -10.61 0.11
N ALA A 169 -4.31 -11.86 -0.12
CA ALA A 169 -4.14 -12.96 0.82
C ALA A 169 -2.65 -13.19 1.14
N ALA A 170 -2.38 -13.66 2.35
CA ALA A 170 -1.04 -14.06 2.75
C ALA A 170 -0.51 -15.13 1.79
N GLY A 171 0.68 -14.93 1.22
CA GLY A 171 1.27 -15.85 0.25
C GLY A 171 0.95 -15.55 -1.21
N ASN A 172 0.15 -14.53 -1.55
CA ASN A 172 0.02 -14.10 -2.94
C ASN A 172 1.40 -13.66 -3.47
N GLY A 173 1.83 -14.26 -4.60
CA GLY A 173 3.14 -14.03 -5.22
C GLY A 173 3.20 -12.80 -6.11
N THR A 174 2.05 -12.31 -6.59
CA THR A 174 1.92 -11.25 -7.61
C THR A 174 1.45 -9.94 -7.02
N TYR A 175 0.57 -9.99 -6.03
CA TYR A 175 -0.08 -8.81 -5.44
C TYR A 175 0.24 -8.65 -3.96
N SER A 176 0.12 -7.43 -3.50
CA SER A 176 0.20 -7.05 -2.08
C SER A 176 -0.79 -5.93 -1.78
N SER A 177 -1.18 -5.78 -0.54
CA SER A 177 -2.03 -4.66 -0.12
C SER A 177 -1.44 -3.91 1.08
N VAL A 178 -1.70 -2.62 1.13
CA VAL A 178 -1.32 -1.75 2.25
C VAL A 178 -2.52 -0.90 2.62
N ASN A 179 -3.03 -1.06 3.82
CA ASN A 179 -4.22 -0.34 4.30
C ASN A 179 -5.43 -0.48 3.34
N GLY A 180 -5.61 -1.67 2.76
CA GLY A 180 -6.69 -1.95 1.84
C GLY A 180 -6.51 -1.42 0.41
N VAL A 181 -5.39 -0.82 0.07
CA VAL A 181 -5.05 -0.40 -1.30
C VAL A 181 -4.21 -1.49 -1.96
N LEU A 182 -4.55 -1.84 -3.20
CA LEU A 182 -3.93 -2.93 -3.95
C LEU A 182 -2.71 -2.45 -4.75
N PHE A 183 -1.64 -3.21 -4.67
CA PHE A 183 -0.38 -3.01 -5.40
C PHE A 183 0.09 -4.33 -6.02
N ASN A 184 1.02 -4.24 -6.99
CA ASN A 184 1.83 -5.39 -7.34
C ASN A 184 2.71 -5.83 -6.13
N LYS A 185 3.34 -6.99 -6.22
CA LYS A 185 4.11 -7.58 -5.11
C LYS A 185 5.17 -6.64 -4.55
N ASP A 186 5.92 -5.99 -5.43
CA ASP A 186 7.04 -5.11 -5.08
C ASP A 186 6.60 -3.69 -4.69
N LYS A 187 5.30 -3.41 -4.78
CA LYS A 187 4.70 -2.09 -4.51
C LYS A 187 5.26 -0.97 -5.39
N THR A 188 5.66 -1.35 -6.60
CA THR A 188 6.08 -0.40 -7.64
C THR A 188 4.92 0.09 -8.50
N GLU A 189 3.82 -0.65 -8.52
CA GLU A 189 2.60 -0.33 -9.25
C GLU A 189 1.42 -0.25 -8.28
N LEU A 190 0.71 0.87 -8.29
CA LEU A 190 -0.55 1.04 -7.58
C LEU A 190 -1.67 0.65 -8.52
N ILE A 191 -2.34 -0.47 -8.23
CA ILE A 191 -3.33 -1.11 -9.10
C ILE A 191 -4.73 -0.58 -8.84
N ALA A 192 -5.16 -0.54 -7.58
CA ALA A 192 -6.49 -0.04 -7.25
C ALA A 192 -6.56 0.56 -5.84
N TYR A 193 -7.07 1.78 -5.76
CA TYR A 193 -7.48 2.45 -4.53
C TYR A 193 -9.00 2.29 -4.39
N PRO A 194 -9.50 1.70 -3.30
CA PRO A 194 -10.94 1.47 -3.13
C PRO A 194 -11.72 2.78 -3.07
N ALA A 195 -12.71 2.93 -3.96
CA ALA A 195 -13.49 4.17 -4.09
C ALA A 195 -14.40 4.47 -2.88
N GLY A 196 -14.67 3.48 -2.03
CA GLY A 196 -15.44 3.62 -0.79
C GLY A 196 -14.64 4.16 0.40
N LYS A 197 -13.31 4.25 0.31
CA LYS A 197 -12.48 4.81 1.37
C LYS A 197 -12.81 6.29 1.61
N THR A 198 -12.90 6.66 2.88
CA THR A 198 -13.28 8.03 3.31
C THR A 198 -12.10 8.87 3.78
N ASP A 199 -10.87 8.48 3.44
CA ASP A 199 -9.67 9.23 3.78
C ASP A 199 -9.73 10.65 3.18
N ALA A 200 -9.60 11.69 4.00
CA ALA A 200 -9.58 13.06 3.51
C ALA A 200 -8.31 13.37 2.67
N ALA A 201 -7.23 12.66 2.90
CA ALA A 201 -5.96 12.81 2.19
C ALA A 201 -5.27 11.45 2.04
N TYR A 202 -4.74 11.17 0.85
CA TYR A 202 -3.97 9.97 0.60
C TYR A 202 -2.54 10.29 0.16
N ALA A 203 -1.57 9.63 0.79
CA ALA A 203 -0.16 9.72 0.39
C ALA A 203 0.27 8.42 -0.28
N ILE A 204 0.51 8.47 -1.59
CA ILE A 204 1.01 7.33 -2.35
C ILE A 204 2.40 6.95 -1.82
N PRO A 205 2.67 5.66 -1.54
CA PRO A 205 3.97 5.19 -1.03
C PRO A 205 5.15 5.58 -1.92
N SER A 206 6.29 5.90 -1.32
CA SER A 206 7.47 6.43 -2.03
C SER A 206 8.18 5.43 -2.97
N GLY A 207 7.77 4.16 -2.98
CA GLY A 207 8.27 3.12 -3.89
C GLY A 207 7.49 3.00 -5.20
N VAL A 208 6.30 3.60 -5.27
CA VAL A 208 5.41 3.50 -6.44
C VAL A 208 6.05 4.22 -7.65
N ILE A 209 6.13 3.53 -8.77
CA ILE A 209 6.66 4.00 -10.06
C ILE A 209 5.51 4.27 -11.03
N THR A 210 4.49 3.40 -11.03
CA THR A 210 3.32 3.49 -11.90
C THR A 210 2.04 3.61 -11.07
N ILE A 211 1.19 4.53 -11.44
CA ILE A 211 -0.22 4.57 -11.06
C ILE A 211 -0.99 3.99 -12.24
N GLU A 212 -1.61 2.85 -12.04
CA GLU A 212 -2.24 2.09 -13.12
C GLU A 212 -3.53 2.75 -13.64
N GLU A 213 -4.02 2.25 -14.76
CA GLU A 213 -5.27 2.68 -15.38
C GLU A 213 -6.43 2.55 -14.39
N SER A 214 -7.25 3.60 -14.27
CA SER A 214 -8.42 3.67 -13.38
C SER A 214 -8.11 3.46 -11.89
N ALA A 215 -6.85 3.53 -11.48
CA ALA A 215 -6.41 3.15 -10.14
C ALA A 215 -7.08 3.91 -8.98
N PHE A 216 -7.49 5.16 -9.19
CA PHE A 216 -8.16 6.00 -8.19
C PHE A 216 -9.56 6.45 -8.62
N ILE A 217 -10.14 5.80 -9.63
CA ILE A 217 -11.43 6.23 -10.20
C ILE A 217 -12.50 6.36 -9.10
N ALA A 218 -13.27 7.45 -9.14
CA ALA A 218 -14.29 7.81 -8.15
C ALA A 218 -13.78 7.91 -6.69
N GLY A 219 -12.47 8.16 -6.50
CA GLY A 219 -11.85 8.31 -5.18
C GLY A 219 -12.36 9.54 -4.42
N LYS A 220 -12.69 9.38 -3.12
CA LYS A 220 -13.37 10.41 -2.30
C LYS A 220 -12.43 11.36 -1.55
N PHE A 221 -11.12 11.24 -1.67
CA PHE A 221 -10.15 12.10 -0.99
C PHE A 221 -10.12 13.53 -1.56
N LYS A 222 -9.87 14.50 -0.68
CA LYS A 222 -9.71 15.92 -1.05
C LYS A 222 -8.31 16.26 -1.54
N SER A 223 -7.32 15.47 -1.17
CA SER A 223 -5.94 15.69 -1.58
C SER A 223 -5.19 14.38 -1.77
N VAL A 224 -4.30 14.36 -2.76
CA VAL A 224 -3.38 13.25 -3.02
C VAL A 224 -1.93 13.76 -3.07
N THR A 225 -1.03 13.01 -2.44
CA THR A 225 0.42 13.28 -2.55
C THR A 225 1.04 12.24 -3.46
N ILE A 226 1.47 12.68 -4.65
CA ILE A 226 2.18 11.84 -5.62
C ILE A 226 3.69 11.94 -5.33
N PRO A 227 4.37 10.83 -5.01
CA PRO A 227 5.79 10.86 -4.65
C PRO A 227 6.69 11.05 -5.87
N GLY A 228 7.93 11.50 -5.62
CA GLY A 228 8.93 11.71 -6.68
C GLY A 228 9.48 10.41 -7.30
N SER A 229 8.98 9.24 -6.96
CA SER A 229 9.27 7.97 -7.62
C SER A 229 8.39 7.73 -8.85
N VAL A 230 7.16 8.28 -8.87
CA VAL A 230 6.17 8.04 -9.95
C VAL A 230 6.68 8.58 -11.28
N LYS A 231 6.55 7.74 -12.33
CA LYS A 231 6.94 8.02 -13.72
C LYS A 231 5.75 8.07 -14.65
N LEU A 232 4.74 7.24 -14.40
CA LEU A 232 3.54 7.09 -15.21
C LEU A 232 2.29 7.30 -14.36
N ILE A 233 1.37 8.10 -14.87
CA ILE A 233 -0.02 8.18 -14.43
C ILE A 233 -0.88 7.63 -15.56
N GLY A 234 -1.56 6.52 -15.31
CA GLY A 234 -2.30 5.74 -16.28
C GLY A 234 -3.56 6.43 -16.81
N TYR A 235 -4.19 5.77 -17.79
CA TYR A 235 -5.44 6.20 -18.38
C TYR A 235 -6.53 6.32 -17.32
N GLY A 236 -7.24 7.46 -17.28
CA GLY A 236 -8.33 7.68 -16.34
C GLY A 236 -7.97 7.49 -14.85
N ALA A 237 -6.68 7.52 -14.49
CA ALA A 237 -6.22 7.11 -13.16
C ALA A 237 -6.92 7.82 -12.00
N PHE A 238 -7.30 9.10 -12.16
CA PHE A 238 -8.04 9.90 -11.18
C PHE A 238 -9.38 10.42 -11.72
N THR A 239 -9.95 9.72 -12.70
CA THR A 239 -11.27 10.10 -13.26
C THR A 239 -12.32 10.09 -12.14
N GLU A 240 -13.19 11.12 -12.14
CA GLU A 240 -14.28 11.27 -11.16
C GLU A 240 -13.82 11.34 -9.69
N CYS A 241 -12.59 11.76 -9.44
CA CYS A 241 -12.20 12.15 -8.08
C CYS A 241 -12.87 13.50 -7.73
N GLU A 242 -14.18 13.48 -7.54
CA GLU A 242 -15.02 14.67 -7.44
C GLU A 242 -14.66 15.59 -6.26
N ASN A 243 -14.03 15.07 -5.20
CA ASN A 243 -13.62 15.83 -4.03
C ASN A 243 -12.19 16.37 -4.11
N LEU A 244 -11.41 16.00 -5.12
CA LEU A 244 -10.01 16.41 -5.26
C LEU A 244 -9.89 17.91 -5.51
N GLU A 245 -9.40 18.68 -4.53
CA GLU A 245 -9.36 20.16 -4.58
C GLU A 245 -8.15 20.71 -5.36
N SER A 246 -7.02 19.99 -5.33
CA SER A 246 -5.80 20.41 -6.04
C SER A 246 -4.88 19.23 -6.34
N VAL A 247 -4.14 19.31 -7.45
CA VAL A 247 -3.11 18.35 -7.79
C VAL A 247 -1.81 19.02 -8.20
N THR A 248 -0.70 18.49 -7.69
CA THR A 248 0.66 18.85 -8.12
C THR A 248 1.36 17.58 -8.60
N ILE A 249 1.56 17.47 -9.90
CA ILE A 249 2.23 16.34 -10.53
C ILE A 249 3.75 16.56 -10.42
N PRO A 250 4.50 15.65 -9.80
CA PRO A 250 5.94 15.83 -9.59
C PRO A 250 6.73 15.72 -10.90
N ASN A 251 7.87 16.40 -10.96
CA ASN A 251 8.74 16.41 -12.16
C ASN A 251 9.36 15.04 -12.52
N SER A 252 9.14 14.03 -11.72
CA SER A 252 9.52 12.64 -12.02
C SER A 252 8.58 11.98 -13.02
N VAL A 253 7.32 12.44 -13.09
CA VAL A 253 6.29 11.91 -13.99
C VAL A 253 6.60 12.35 -15.41
N THR A 254 6.84 11.39 -16.28
CA THR A 254 7.17 11.60 -17.70
C THR A 254 5.99 11.36 -18.64
N ASN A 255 4.96 10.68 -18.15
CA ASN A 255 3.74 10.41 -18.89
C ASN A 255 2.51 10.59 -17.99
N VAL A 256 1.57 11.40 -18.47
CA VAL A 256 0.22 11.55 -17.95
C VAL A 256 -0.70 11.13 -19.08
N ALA A 257 -1.37 10.00 -18.93
CA ALA A 257 -2.20 9.41 -19.98
C ALA A 257 -3.52 10.17 -20.15
N ASP A 258 -4.29 9.75 -21.15
CA ASP A 258 -5.58 10.35 -21.49
C ASP A 258 -6.56 10.24 -20.31
N TYR A 259 -7.40 11.24 -20.13
CA TYR A 259 -8.43 11.34 -19.09
C TYR A 259 -7.91 11.26 -17.64
N ALA A 260 -6.61 11.34 -17.41
CA ALA A 260 -6.01 11.05 -16.09
C ALA A 260 -6.65 11.79 -14.92
N PHE A 261 -7.19 12.98 -15.09
CA PHE A 261 -7.90 13.80 -14.09
C PHE A 261 -9.26 14.31 -14.60
N SER A 262 -9.89 13.57 -15.51
CA SER A 262 -11.22 13.94 -16.03
C SER A 262 -12.26 13.91 -14.92
N GLN A 263 -13.26 14.81 -15.01
CA GLN A 263 -14.40 14.89 -14.08
C GLN A 263 -14.02 15.09 -12.61
N CYS A 264 -12.82 15.65 -12.33
CA CYS A 264 -12.46 16.10 -11.00
C CYS A 264 -13.18 17.44 -10.70
N THR A 265 -14.47 17.38 -10.39
CA THR A 265 -15.36 18.57 -10.36
C THR A 265 -15.01 19.58 -9.27
N ALA A 266 -14.38 19.19 -8.15
CA ALA A 266 -13.89 20.10 -7.12
C ALA A 266 -12.48 20.65 -7.40
N LEU A 267 -11.77 20.17 -8.44
CA LEU A 267 -10.40 20.56 -8.72
C LEU A 267 -10.31 22.04 -9.08
N THR A 268 -9.67 22.82 -8.22
CA THR A 268 -9.54 24.28 -8.40
C THR A 268 -8.21 24.67 -9.04
N THR A 269 -7.15 23.87 -8.83
CA THR A 269 -5.81 24.14 -9.34
C THR A 269 -5.09 22.87 -9.73
N ALA A 270 -4.37 22.91 -10.86
CA ALA A 270 -3.52 21.82 -11.30
C ALA A 270 -2.13 22.34 -11.70
N THR A 271 -1.09 21.54 -11.44
CA THR A 271 0.28 21.85 -11.85
C THR A 271 0.87 20.69 -12.62
N MET A 272 1.19 20.94 -13.89
CA MET A 272 1.86 19.98 -14.78
C MET A 272 3.37 19.92 -14.51
N PRO A 273 3.99 18.74 -14.64
CA PRO A 273 5.42 18.56 -14.40
C PRO A 273 6.26 19.10 -15.57
N ASN A 274 7.52 19.50 -15.28
CA ASN A 274 8.44 19.97 -16.33
C ASN A 274 8.94 18.85 -17.27
N SER A 275 8.60 17.62 -17.02
CA SER A 275 9.05 16.42 -17.73
C SER A 275 8.14 16.03 -18.91
N VAL A 276 6.90 16.53 -18.96
CA VAL A 276 5.98 16.20 -20.05
C VAL A 276 6.10 17.20 -21.19
N SER A 277 5.95 16.71 -22.41
CA SER A 277 5.96 17.52 -23.64
C SER A 277 4.56 17.79 -24.21
N LYS A 278 3.55 17.08 -23.71
CA LYS A 278 2.14 17.26 -24.09
C LYS A 278 1.21 17.15 -22.89
N ILE A 279 0.03 17.74 -22.99
CA ILE A 279 -1.13 17.46 -22.15
C ILE A 279 -2.05 16.59 -22.97
N SER A 280 -2.28 15.37 -22.50
CA SER A 280 -2.97 14.32 -23.25
C SER A 280 -4.46 14.57 -23.39
N TYR A 281 -5.11 13.79 -24.25
CA TYR A 281 -6.55 13.88 -24.56
C TYR A 281 -7.37 13.84 -23.26
N GLY A 282 -8.31 14.78 -23.12
CA GLY A 282 -9.25 14.81 -21.99
C GLY A 282 -8.65 14.90 -20.59
N THR A 283 -7.34 15.18 -20.45
CA THR A 283 -6.62 15.10 -19.14
C THR A 283 -7.39 15.79 -17.99
N PHE A 284 -7.99 16.96 -18.23
CA PHE A 284 -8.79 17.73 -17.25
C PHE A 284 -10.21 17.99 -17.78
N CYS A 285 -10.71 17.13 -18.66
CA CYS A 285 -12.07 17.25 -19.19
C CYS A 285 -13.07 17.26 -18.03
N ASP A 286 -14.04 18.18 -18.10
CA ASP A 286 -15.11 18.34 -17.09
C ASP A 286 -14.63 18.64 -15.67
N CYS A 287 -13.45 19.28 -15.53
CA CYS A 287 -13.02 19.86 -14.27
C CYS A 287 -13.72 21.21 -14.04
N THR A 288 -15.02 21.19 -13.74
CA THR A 288 -15.90 22.36 -13.73
C THR A 288 -15.52 23.45 -12.73
N SER A 289 -14.74 23.12 -11.69
CA SER A 289 -14.22 24.09 -10.71
C SER A 289 -12.80 24.58 -10.97
N LEU A 290 -12.13 24.09 -12.04
CA LEU A 290 -10.74 24.44 -12.31
C LEU A 290 -10.60 25.93 -12.64
N LYS A 291 -9.95 26.69 -11.73
CA LYS A 291 -9.73 28.14 -11.88
C LYS A 291 -8.40 28.48 -12.50
N SER A 292 -7.39 27.69 -12.24
CA SER A 292 -6.06 27.93 -12.78
C SER A 292 -5.28 26.64 -13.03
N VAL A 293 -4.49 26.64 -14.09
CA VAL A 293 -3.53 25.58 -14.39
C VAL A 293 -2.15 26.15 -14.60
N THR A 294 -1.13 25.45 -14.10
CA THR A 294 0.26 25.78 -14.36
C THR A 294 0.85 24.84 -15.41
N ILE A 295 1.28 25.40 -16.54
CA ILE A 295 1.80 24.66 -17.71
C ILE A 295 3.28 24.98 -17.89
N PRO A 296 4.19 23.98 -17.92
CA PRO A 296 5.62 24.20 -18.09
C PRO A 296 5.99 24.50 -19.55
N VAL A 297 7.18 25.06 -19.74
CA VAL A 297 7.73 25.38 -21.07
C VAL A 297 8.03 24.12 -21.92
N SER A 298 8.12 22.95 -21.29
CA SER A 298 8.30 21.67 -21.96
C SER A 298 7.10 21.29 -22.82
N VAL A 299 5.89 21.70 -22.43
CA VAL A 299 4.65 21.40 -23.17
C VAL A 299 4.66 22.13 -24.53
N LYS A 300 4.51 21.34 -25.59
CA LYS A 300 4.46 21.78 -27.00
C LYS A 300 3.09 21.57 -27.62
N SER A 301 2.31 20.63 -27.08
CA SER A 301 0.95 20.37 -27.51
C SER A 301 0.00 20.15 -26.35
N ILE A 302 -1.23 20.54 -26.55
CA ILE A 302 -2.38 20.25 -25.71
C ILE A 302 -3.38 19.55 -26.61
N ASP A 303 -3.65 18.29 -26.32
CA ASP A 303 -4.50 17.45 -27.18
C ASP A 303 -5.98 17.87 -27.10
N HIS A 304 -6.82 17.27 -27.94
CA HIS A 304 -8.26 17.51 -27.96
C HIS A 304 -8.87 17.30 -26.57
N LYS A 305 -9.86 18.10 -26.23
CA LYS A 305 -10.66 18.00 -24.98
C LYS A 305 -9.86 18.05 -23.68
N ALA A 306 -8.56 18.36 -23.71
CA ALA A 306 -7.74 18.36 -22.51
C ALA A 306 -8.29 19.25 -21.39
N PHE A 307 -8.97 20.35 -21.75
CA PHE A 307 -9.65 21.28 -20.83
C PHE A 307 -11.12 21.54 -21.25
N SER A 308 -11.75 20.58 -21.92
CA SER A 308 -13.16 20.66 -22.26
C SER A 308 -13.99 20.81 -20.99
N LEU A 309 -15.06 21.63 -21.05
CA LEU A 309 -15.97 21.89 -19.92
C LEU A 309 -15.32 22.47 -18.66
N CYS A 310 -14.06 22.93 -18.71
CA CYS A 310 -13.42 23.66 -17.62
C CYS A 310 -13.95 25.11 -17.52
N ASN A 311 -15.25 25.28 -17.32
CA ASN A 311 -15.96 26.56 -17.49
C ASN A 311 -15.52 27.68 -16.51
N LYS A 312 -14.82 27.33 -15.40
CA LYS A 312 -14.27 28.29 -14.43
C LYS A 312 -12.79 28.60 -14.65
N LEU A 313 -12.14 28.09 -15.72
CA LEU A 313 -10.73 28.32 -15.98
C LEU A 313 -10.47 29.79 -16.32
N ALA A 314 -10.03 30.54 -15.31
CA ALA A 314 -9.78 31.98 -15.42
C ALA A 314 -8.35 32.28 -15.84
N SER A 315 -7.37 31.41 -15.54
CA SER A 315 -5.98 31.69 -15.84
C SER A 315 -5.16 30.45 -16.15
N VAL A 316 -4.25 30.61 -17.10
CA VAL A 316 -3.16 29.65 -17.42
C VAL A 316 -1.84 30.30 -17.04
N ASN A 317 -1.13 29.71 -16.09
CA ASN A 317 0.20 30.17 -15.69
C ASN A 317 1.26 29.42 -16.51
N TYR A 318 1.59 29.95 -17.68
CA TYR A 318 2.59 29.35 -18.54
C TYR A 318 4.00 29.75 -18.10
N ARG A 319 4.86 28.76 -17.88
CA ARG A 319 6.23 28.94 -17.37
C ARG A 319 7.23 29.47 -18.40
N GLY A 320 6.79 29.71 -19.64
CA GLY A 320 7.57 30.26 -20.73
C GLY A 320 7.18 31.67 -21.11
N THR A 321 7.79 32.18 -22.18
CA THR A 321 7.48 33.48 -22.76
C THR A 321 6.19 33.46 -23.56
N SER A 322 5.62 34.63 -23.83
CA SER A 322 4.43 34.75 -24.70
C SER A 322 4.68 34.21 -26.12
N ALA A 323 5.89 34.36 -26.66
CA ALA A 323 6.25 33.78 -27.96
C ALA A 323 6.24 32.24 -27.93
N GLN A 324 6.75 31.65 -26.85
CA GLN A 324 6.71 30.19 -26.66
C GLN A 324 5.29 29.67 -26.46
N TRP A 325 4.43 30.40 -25.76
CA TRP A 325 3.02 30.03 -25.64
C TRP A 325 2.29 30.00 -27.00
N LYS A 326 2.54 31.03 -27.84
CA LYS A 326 1.96 31.08 -29.19
C LYS A 326 2.39 29.92 -30.09
N ALA A 327 3.48 29.26 -29.77
CA ALA A 327 3.99 28.08 -30.48
C ALA A 327 3.44 26.74 -29.94
N VAL A 328 2.66 26.77 -28.84
CA VAL A 328 1.99 25.57 -28.33
C VAL A 328 0.80 25.25 -29.22
N THR A 329 0.77 24.03 -29.76
CA THR A 329 -0.38 23.52 -30.51
C THR A 329 -1.50 23.18 -29.54
N VAL A 330 -2.69 23.72 -29.76
CA VAL A 330 -3.89 23.43 -28.95
C VAL A 330 -4.92 22.75 -29.84
N GLY A 331 -5.29 21.53 -29.46
CA GLY A 331 -6.33 20.73 -30.14
C GLY A 331 -7.73 21.32 -29.94
N GLU A 332 -8.68 20.76 -30.65
CA GLU A 332 -10.09 21.16 -30.64
C GLU A 332 -10.72 20.94 -29.23
N ASP A 333 -11.89 21.53 -29.00
CA ASP A 333 -12.68 21.41 -27.76
C ASP A 333 -11.94 21.88 -26.48
N ASN A 334 -11.00 22.84 -26.63
CA ASN A 334 -10.29 23.49 -25.53
C ASN A 334 -10.69 24.97 -25.38
N ASP A 335 -11.97 25.30 -25.53
CA ASP A 335 -12.45 26.70 -25.52
C ASP A 335 -12.20 27.38 -24.18
N ALA A 336 -12.18 26.65 -23.07
CA ALA A 336 -11.81 27.18 -21.78
C ALA A 336 -10.42 27.83 -21.76
N LEU A 337 -9.44 27.26 -22.50
CA LEU A 337 -8.10 27.86 -22.64
C LEU A 337 -8.10 29.12 -23.49
N LYS A 338 -8.94 29.22 -24.52
CA LYS A 338 -9.06 30.40 -25.39
C LYS A 338 -9.59 31.60 -24.60
N ASN A 339 -10.44 31.36 -23.62
CA ASN A 339 -11.07 32.39 -22.79
C ASN A 339 -10.25 32.73 -21.55
N ALA A 340 -9.29 31.91 -21.16
CA ALA A 340 -8.48 32.11 -19.96
C ALA A 340 -7.39 33.17 -20.17
N LYS A 341 -7.09 33.92 -19.11
CA LYS A 341 -5.93 34.82 -19.09
C LYS A 341 -4.64 34.01 -19.10
N ILE A 342 -3.83 34.16 -20.15
CA ILE A 342 -2.52 33.52 -20.22
C ILE A 342 -1.47 34.41 -19.53
N ASN A 343 -0.98 33.96 -18.40
CA ASN A 343 0.07 34.61 -17.64
C ASN A 343 1.42 33.98 -18.01
N CYS A 344 2.11 34.58 -18.97
CA CYS A 344 3.46 34.15 -19.34
C CYS A 344 4.51 34.68 -18.37
N ALA A 345 5.60 33.95 -18.19
CA ALA A 345 6.68 34.33 -17.30
C ALA A 345 7.45 35.55 -17.84
N ALA A 346 7.01 36.75 -17.47
CA ALA A 346 7.68 38.01 -17.84
C ALA A 346 8.70 38.48 -16.79
N ASN A 347 8.53 38.12 -15.51
CA ASN A 347 9.31 38.68 -14.38
C ASN A 347 9.95 37.56 -13.53
N ALA A 348 10.76 37.97 -12.55
CA ALA A 348 11.38 37.05 -11.59
C ALA A 348 10.32 36.10 -10.98
N PRO A 349 10.61 34.79 -10.83
CA PRO A 349 9.66 33.86 -10.24
C PRO A 349 9.31 34.25 -8.80
N SER A 350 8.19 33.76 -8.29
CA SER A 350 7.83 33.95 -6.88
C SER A 350 8.84 33.25 -5.95
N ALA A 351 8.97 33.74 -4.71
CA ALA A 351 9.82 33.10 -3.73
C ALA A 351 9.23 31.73 -3.28
N PRO A 352 10.05 30.65 -3.18
CA PRO A 352 9.57 29.35 -2.75
C PRO A 352 8.99 29.36 -1.32
N ALA A 353 7.91 28.64 -1.08
CA ALA A 353 7.35 28.41 0.26
C ALA A 353 8.13 27.30 0.97
N LEU A 354 9.27 27.65 1.57
CA LEU A 354 10.21 26.71 2.15
C LEU A 354 9.68 26.01 3.39
N LYS A 355 9.73 24.68 3.39
CA LYS A 355 9.51 23.79 4.54
C LYS A 355 10.79 23.02 4.85
N ILE A 356 10.92 22.49 6.07
CA ILE A 356 12.12 21.79 6.52
C ILE A 356 11.76 20.63 7.45
N THR A 357 12.46 19.50 7.28
CA THR A 357 12.40 18.31 8.12
C THR A 357 13.78 17.65 8.21
N THR A 358 13.89 16.47 8.81
CA THR A 358 15.12 15.67 8.81
C THR A 358 14.88 14.33 8.11
N VAL A 359 15.88 13.88 7.35
CA VAL A 359 15.95 12.53 6.77
C VAL A 359 17.28 11.93 7.17
N SER A 360 17.27 10.78 7.80
CA SER A 360 18.47 10.11 8.32
C SER A 360 19.36 11.03 9.19
N GLY A 361 18.73 11.94 9.96
CA GLY A 361 19.44 12.91 10.80
C GLY A 361 19.90 14.18 10.10
N HIS A 362 19.82 14.25 8.76
CA HIS A 362 20.23 15.39 7.97
C HIS A 362 19.05 16.30 7.61
N PRO A 363 19.25 17.61 7.48
CA PRO A 363 18.23 18.54 7.01
C PRO A 363 17.75 18.21 5.60
N LYS A 364 16.45 18.02 5.45
CA LYS A 364 15.76 18.01 4.17
C LYS A 364 14.87 19.23 4.08
N ILE A 365 15.18 20.11 3.16
CA ILE A 365 14.35 21.25 2.80
C ILE A 365 13.52 20.90 1.58
N TYR A 366 12.28 21.39 1.53
CA TYR A 366 11.37 21.13 0.43
C TYR A 366 10.36 22.26 0.28
N TRP A 367 9.82 22.40 -0.91
CA TRP A 367 8.89 23.45 -1.29
C TRP A 367 8.03 22.98 -2.46
N ASN A 368 6.92 23.66 -2.69
CA ASN A 368 6.11 23.42 -3.90
C ASN A 368 6.84 23.99 -5.12
N SER A 369 6.57 23.46 -6.32
CA SER A 369 7.10 24.02 -7.56
C SER A 369 6.72 25.51 -7.66
N VAL A 370 7.68 26.30 -8.10
CA VAL A 370 7.47 27.72 -8.36
C VAL A 370 7.36 27.92 -9.86
N ASP A 371 6.32 28.64 -10.25
CA ASP A 371 6.02 28.89 -11.64
C ASP A 371 7.19 29.48 -12.42
N GLY A 372 7.47 28.92 -13.59
CA GLY A 372 8.60 29.29 -14.42
C GLY A 372 9.98 28.90 -13.91
N ALA A 373 10.11 28.33 -12.71
CA ALA A 373 11.41 27.92 -12.19
C ALA A 373 11.86 26.58 -12.78
N TYR A 374 13.08 26.54 -13.33
CA TYR A 374 13.71 25.30 -13.80
C TYR A 374 14.78 24.75 -12.86
N LYS A 375 15.24 25.59 -11.92
CA LYS A 375 16.16 25.22 -10.85
C LYS A 375 15.95 26.11 -9.62
N TYR A 376 16.57 25.71 -8.52
CA TYR A 376 16.51 26.42 -7.24
C TYR A 376 17.93 26.57 -6.70
N TRP A 377 18.24 27.77 -6.21
CA TRP A 377 19.50 28.07 -5.51
C TRP A 377 19.27 27.95 -4.00
N ILE A 378 20.12 27.18 -3.34
CA ILE A 378 20.05 26.91 -1.92
C ILE A 378 21.13 27.76 -1.21
N TYR A 379 20.72 28.45 -0.18
CA TYR A 379 21.59 29.25 0.67
C TYR A 379 21.54 28.72 2.09
N ARG A 380 22.71 28.63 2.73
CA ARG A 380 22.84 28.07 4.07
C ARG A 380 23.57 29.06 4.99
N SER A 381 23.19 29.02 6.27
CA SER A 381 23.84 29.76 7.36
C SER A 381 23.89 28.89 8.61
N THR A 382 24.83 29.13 9.52
CA THR A 382 24.91 28.55 10.86
C THR A 382 24.59 29.58 11.97
N ASP A 383 24.58 30.87 11.64
CA ASP A 383 24.25 31.98 12.56
C ASP A 383 22.86 32.59 12.31
N GLY A 384 22.19 32.19 11.22
CA GLY A 384 20.87 32.67 10.84
C GLY A 384 20.83 34.10 10.31
N LYS A 385 22.00 34.75 10.12
CA LYS A 385 22.20 36.12 9.61
C LYS A 385 22.92 36.09 8.27
N ASN A 386 24.06 35.46 8.21
CA ASN A 386 24.95 35.43 7.04
C ASN A 386 24.67 34.18 6.20
N PHE A 387 23.94 34.35 5.09
CA PHE A 387 23.59 33.28 4.16
C PHE A 387 24.55 33.26 2.97
N LYS A 388 25.24 32.14 2.78
CA LYS A 388 26.12 31.91 1.60
C LYS A 388 25.42 30.97 0.63
N TYR A 389 25.64 31.15 -0.66
CA TYR A 389 25.28 30.17 -1.67
C TYR A 389 25.90 28.82 -1.29
N TYR A 390 25.10 27.77 -1.35
CA TYR A 390 25.52 26.46 -0.89
C TYR A 390 25.45 25.40 -2.00
N ASP A 391 24.33 25.37 -2.71
CA ASP A 391 24.09 24.37 -3.75
C ASP A 391 22.90 24.76 -4.66
N ARG A 392 22.63 23.94 -5.67
CA ARG A 392 21.50 24.09 -6.58
C ARG A 392 20.81 22.74 -6.84
N THR A 393 19.53 22.77 -7.19
CA THR A 393 18.77 21.59 -7.58
C THR A 393 17.67 21.97 -8.58
N SER A 394 17.30 21.04 -9.46
CA SER A 394 16.09 21.16 -10.29
C SER A 394 14.85 20.54 -9.60
N LYS A 395 15.07 19.86 -8.47
CA LYS A 395 14.00 19.21 -7.68
C LYS A 395 13.38 20.22 -6.71
N THR A 396 12.19 19.93 -6.23
CA THR A 396 11.50 20.72 -5.20
C THR A 396 11.90 20.32 -3.77
N SER A 397 12.98 19.58 -3.64
CA SER A 397 13.58 19.23 -2.35
C SER A 397 15.09 19.07 -2.44
N TYR A 398 15.74 19.23 -1.31
CA TYR A 398 17.18 19.06 -1.17
C TYR A 398 17.52 18.52 0.21
N THR A 399 18.35 17.47 0.27
CA THR A 399 18.85 16.91 1.52
C THR A 399 20.32 17.30 1.68
N ASN A 400 20.65 18.03 2.75
CA ASN A 400 22.03 18.40 3.03
C ASN A 400 22.70 17.32 3.88
N ASN A 401 23.45 16.43 3.24
CA ASN A 401 24.17 15.34 3.90
C ASN A 401 25.50 15.79 4.56
N ALA A 402 26.01 16.97 4.21
CA ALA A 402 27.24 17.54 4.75
C ALA A 402 26.94 18.41 5.98
N THR A 403 26.50 17.78 7.06
CA THR A 403 26.11 18.48 8.30
C THR A 403 26.61 17.77 9.54
N ASN A 404 26.89 18.56 10.58
CA ASN A 404 27.32 18.07 11.89
C ASN A 404 26.12 17.95 12.84
N ILE A 405 26.02 16.82 13.53
CA ILE A 405 24.99 16.59 14.55
C ILE A 405 25.12 17.66 15.63
N GLY A 406 23.97 18.17 16.08
CA GLY A 406 23.90 19.22 17.10
C GLY A 406 23.98 20.64 16.55
N THR A 407 24.46 20.84 15.34
CA THR A 407 24.53 22.17 14.72
C THR A 407 23.15 22.60 14.26
N LEU A 408 22.82 23.87 14.50
CA LEU A 408 21.62 24.52 13.99
C LEU A 408 21.94 25.11 12.62
N TYR A 409 21.29 24.65 11.58
CA TYR A 409 21.41 25.16 10.23
C TYR A 409 20.17 25.95 9.84
N TYR A 410 20.38 27.03 9.13
CA TYR A 410 19.36 27.89 8.56
C TYR A 410 19.44 27.83 7.05
N TYR A 411 18.28 27.83 6.39
CA TYR A 411 18.19 27.77 4.94
C TYR A 411 17.29 28.86 4.39
N LYS A 412 17.63 29.33 3.20
CA LYS A 412 16.80 30.10 2.29
C LYS A 412 16.95 29.52 0.89
N VAL A 413 15.93 29.67 0.08
CA VAL A 413 15.92 29.17 -1.31
C VAL A 413 15.45 30.28 -2.23
N LYS A 414 16.03 30.36 -3.41
CA LYS A 414 15.55 31.17 -4.53
C LYS A 414 15.09 30.25 -5.66
N ALA A 415 13.95 30.53 -6.26
CA ALA A 415 13.55 29.95 -7.52
C ALA A 415 14.28 30.69 -8.65
N VAL A 416 14.69 29.97 -9.68
CA VAL A 416 15.42 30.52 -10.82
C VAL A 416 14.78 30.08 -12.11
N LYS A 417 14.46 31.03 -12.98
CA LYS A 417 14.00 30.76 -14.34
C LYS A 417 15.03 31.26 -15.37
N ALA A 418 15.04 30.62 -16.52
CA ALA A 418 15.78 31.12 -17.65
C ALA A 418 14.90 32.03 -18.53
N VAL A 419 15.37 33.22 -18.85
CA VAL A 419 14.74 34.10 -19.81
C VAL A 419 15.87 34.56 -20.74
N ASP A 420 15.71 34.28 -22.03
CA ASP A 420 16.71 34.63 -23.06
C ASP A 420 18.14 34.18 -22.70
N GLY A 421 18.23 32.93 -22.15
CA GLY A 421 19.50 32.32 -21.76
C GLY A 421 20.12 32.87 -20.45
N LYS A 422 19.47 33.82 -19.78
CA LYS A 422 19.93 34.40 -18.50
C LYS A 422 19.10 33.87 -17.32
N ASP A 423 19.78 33.61 -16.21
CA ASP A 423 19.13 33.21 -14.95
C ASP A 423 18.48 34.42 -14.26
N ILE A 424 17.16 34.36 -14.10
CA ILE A 424 16.41 35.33 -13.29
C ILE A 424 15.98 34.66 -12.00
N ALA A 425 16.46 35.13 -10.85
CA ALA A 425 16.19 34.57 -9.56
C ALA A 425 15.07 35.31 -8.80
N SER A 426 14.26 34.58 -8.07
CA SER A 426 13.26 35.14 -7.15
C SER A 426 13.89 35.91 -5.98
N ALA A 427 13.06 36.56 -5.19
CA ALA A 427 13.39 36.90 -3.82
C ALA A 427 13.74 35.62 -3.00
N TYR A 428 14.37 35.80 -1.84
CA TYR A 428 14.58 34.65 -0.94
C TYR A 428 13.26 34.16 -0.35
N SER A 429 13.14 32.83 -0.17
CA SER A 429 12.13 32.24 0.67
C SER A 429 12.20 32.76 2.11
N THR A 430 11.16 32.56 2.87
CA THR A 430 11.23 32.69 4.32
C THR A 430 12.33 31.77 4.89
N LYS A 431 13.06 32.29 5.87
CA LYS A 431 14.09 31.52 6.60
C LYS A 431 13.46 30.33 7.34
N ARG A 432 14.06 29.14 7.20
CA ARG A 432 13.76 27.98 8.03
C ARG A 432 15.01 27.46 8.69
N SER A 433 14.86 26.87 9.87
CA SER A 433 15.99 26.32 10.60
C SER A 433 15.68 24.96 11.20
N ILE A 434 16.72 24.16 11.35
CA ILE A 434 16.63 22.84 11.97
C ILE A 434 17.97 22.48 12.62
N ARG A 435 17.90 21.87 13.80
CA ARG A 435 19.06 21.28 14.44
C ARG A 435 19.25 19.86 13.95
N CYS A 436 20.43 19.52 13.47
CA CYS A 436 20.75 18.15 13.07
C CYS A 436 20.70 17.22 14.28
N LYS A 437 20.07 16.07 14.10
CA LYS A 437 19.95 15.02 15.10
C LYS A 437 20.64 13.76 14.57
N PRO A 438 21.03 12.79 15.43
CA PRO A 438 21.46 11.49 14.95
C PRO A 438 20.38 10.83 14.08
N ALA A 439 20.79 10.01 13.14
CA ALA A 439 19.87 9.18 12.37
C ALA A 439 19.09 8.25 13.31
N VAL A 440 17.93 7.81 12.87
CA VAL A 440 17.10 6.87 13.64
C VAL A 440 17.72 5.47 13.51
N PRO A 441 18.04 4.79 14.64
CA PRO A 441 18.52 3.41 14.58
C PRO A 441 17.40 2.46 14.17
N LYS A 442 17.74 1.38 13.47
CA LYS A 442 16.82 0.29 13.15
C LYS A 442 16.95 -0.81 14.18
N LEU A 443 15.95 -0.95 15.04
CA LEU A 443 15.92 -1.94 16.11
C LEU A 443 15.55 -3.32 15.54
N THR A 444 16.27 -4.34 16.02
CA THR A 444 15.93 -5.75 15.86
C THR A 444 15.90 -6.39 17.24
N LEU A 445 14.87 -7.17 17.52
CA LEU A 445 14.68 -7.90 18.76
C LEU A 445 14.84 -9.39 18.54
N THR A 446 15.60 -10.00 19.43
CA THR A 446 15.79 -11.45 19.51
C THR A 446 15.76 -11.88 21.00
N ARG A 447 16.02 -13.12 21.27
CA ARG A 447 16.21 -13.66 22.61
C ARG A 447 17.64 -14.15 22.81
N SER A 448 18.17 -13.94 23.98
CA SER A 448 19.42 -14.53 24.43
C SER A 448 19.19 -15.14 25.81
N ALA A 449 19.34 -16.45 25.94
CA ALA A 449 19.03 -17.22 27.14
C ALA A 449 17.64 -16.88 27.73
N GLY A 450 16.62 -16.76 26.90
CA GLY A 450 15.23 -16.43 27.30
C GLY A 450 14.95 -14.95 27.56
N LYS A 451 15.95 -14.11 27.54
CA LYS A 451 15.84 -12.65 27.81
C LYS A 451 15.83 -11.84 26.52
N PRO A 452 15.18 -10.66 26.52
CA PRO A 452 15.21 -9.74 25.37
C PRO A 452 16.64 -9.31 25.03
N LYS A 453 17.04 -9.56 23.80
CA LYS A 453 18.28 -9.05 23.23
C LYS A 453 17.94 -8.08 22.10
N LEU A 454 18.27 -6.82 22.33
CA LEU A 454 18.15 -5.73 21.38
C LEU A 454 19.44 -5.65 20.57
N SER A 455 19.33 -5.41 19.29
CA SER A 455 20.47 -5.07 18.42
C SER A 455 20.03 -4.03 17.40
N TRP A 456 20.95 -3.22 16.95
CA TRP A 456 20.69 -2.17 15.95
C TRP A 456 21.95 -1.79 15.19
N ASN A 457 21.75 -1.14 14.06
CA ASN A 457 22.85 -0.59 13.28
C ASN A 457 23.56 0.55 14.02
N ALA A 458 24.86 0.61 13.93
CA ALA A 458 25.62 1.78 14.41
C ALA A 458 25.13 3.04 13.71
N VAL A 459 24.86 4.08 14.49
CA VAL A 459 24.46 5.40 13.98
C VAL A 459 25.68 6.30 14.01
N LYS A 460 26.11 6.76 12.82
CA LYS A 460 27.28 7.63 12.67
C LYS A 460 27.17 8.85 13.59
N GLY A 461 28.16 9.05 14.45
CA GLY A 461 28.24 10.18 15.35
C GLY A 461 27.40 10.08 16.63
N ALA A 462 26.73 8.96 16.90
CA ALA A 462 26.11 8.71 18.17
C ALA A 462 27.17 8.30 19.22
N ASP A 463 27.07 8.85 20.44
CA ASP A 463 27.93 8.51 21.55
C ASP A 463 27.30 7.41 22.43
N LYS A 464 25.98 7.34 22.46
CA LYS A 464 25.22 6.41 23.27
C LYS A 464 23.82 6.20 22.68
N TYR A 465 23.10 5.20 23.21
CA TYR A 465 21.72 4.91 22.85
C TYR A 465 20.86 4.86 24.11
N TRP A 466 19.70 5.49 24.06
CA TRP A 466 18.69 5.39 25.10
C TRP A 466 17.71 4.28 24.75
N ILE A 467 17.42 3.44 25.72
CA ILE A 467 16.50 2.31 25.61
C ILE A 467 15.22 2.68 26.33
N TYR A 468 14.11 2.49 25.67
CA TYR A 468 12.77 2.67 26.21
C TYR A 468 12.05 1.34 26.19
N ARG A 469 11.32 1.06 27.26
CA ARG A 469 10.57 -0.18 27.43
C ARG A 469 9.13 0.10 27.75
N SER A 470 8.24 -0.78 27.24
CA SER A 470 6.82 -0.84 27.55
C SER A 470 6.40 -2.27 27.85
N THR A 471 5.32 -2.43 28.63
CA THR A 471 4.66 -3.71 28.89
C THR A 471 3.28 -3.81 28.23
N ASP A 472 2.76 -2.70 27.69
CA ASP A 472 1.48 -2.58 26.98
C ASP A 472 1.62 -2.30 25.48
N GLY A 473 2.82 -1.89 25.02
CA GLY A 473 3.10 -1.54 23.63
C GLY A 473 2.81 -0.07 23.28
N GLU A 474 2.20 0.68 24.19
CA GLU A 474 1.80 2.07 24.01
C GLU A 474 2.64 3.03 24.87
N ASN A 475 2.73 2.76 26.17
CA ASN A 475 3.38 3.62 27.14
C ASN A 475 4.85 3.27 27.33
N PHE A 476 5.73 3.93 26.56
CA PHE A 476 7.17 3.70 26.62
C PHE A 476 7.84 4.63 27.63
N LYS A 477 8.49 4.04 28.62
CA LYS A 477 9.30 4.76 29.62
C LYS A 477 10.78 4.57 29.33
N TYR A 478 11.59 5.58 29.64
CA TYR A 478 13.04 5.45 29.64
C TYR A 478 13.42 4.31 30.58
N TYR A 479 14.29 3.44 30.11
CA TYR A 479 14.66 2.24 30.85
C TYR A 479 16.15 2.20 31.19
N ASP A 480 17.00 2.40 30.13
CA ASP A 480 18.45 2.31 30.29
C ASP A 480 19.20 3.00 29.14
N ARG A 481 20.52 2.97 29.17
CA ARG A 481 21.40 3.52 28.13
C ARG A 481 22.62 2.61 27.90
N THR A 482 23.17 2.65 26.69
CA THR A 482 24.41 1.92 26.36
C THR A 482 25.17 2.66 25.27
N SER A 483 26.49 2.51 25.22
CA SER A 483 27.33 2.94 24.09
C SER A 483 27.49 1.86 23.01
N LYS A 484 27.08 0.63 23.31
CA LYS A 484 27.13 -0.51 22.37
C LYS A 484 25.94 -0.48 21.43
N THR A 485 26.03 -1.23 20.34
CA THR A 485 24.92 -1.44 19.38
C THR A 485 24.05 -2.65 19.70
N SER A 486 24.17 -3.15 20.90
CA SER A 486 23.31 -4.20 21.43
C SER A 486 23.12 -4.06 22.94
N TYR A 487 22.03 -4.60 23.43
CA TYR A 487 21.68 -4.59 24.84
C TYR A 487 20.85 -5.83 25.18
N THR A 488 21.19 -6.51 26.28
CA THR A 488 20.37 -7.62 26.79
C THR A 488 19.70 -7.18 28.08
N ASN A 489 18.37 -7.20 28.11
CA ASN A 489 17.64 -6.88 29.32
C ASN A 489 17.50 -8.12 30.20
N ASN A 490 18.36 -8.22 31.22
CA ASN A 490 18.36 -9.32 32.18
C ASN A 490 17.28 -9.18 33.28
N SER A 491 16.77 -7.97 33.51
CA SER A 491 15.78 -7.65 34.53
C SER A 491 14.35 -7.74 34.00
N THR A 492 13.96 -8.92 33.54
CA THR A 492 12.62 -9.21 33.02
C THR A 492 12.01 -10.43 33.68
N ALA A 493 10.72 -10.39 33.97
CA ALA A 493 9.97 -11.57 34.42
C ALA A 493 9.82 -12.55 33.24
N THR A 494 9.71 -13.83 33.55
CA THR A 494 9.46 -14.89 32.55
C THR A 494 8.01 -14.86 32.07
N ALA A 495 7.75 -15.38 30.88
CA ALA A 495 6.44 -15.42 30.25
C ALA A 495 5.74 -14.04 30.16
N LYS A 496 6.52 -12.98 30.01
CA LYS A 496 6.01 -11.62 29.83
C LYS A 496 6.40 -11.07 28.46
N ARG A 497 5.55 -10.24 27.90
CA ARG A 497 5.80 -9.50 26.66
C ARG A 497 6.37 -8.13 26.99
N TYR A 498 7.47 -7.78 26.33
CA TYR A 498 8.08 -6.47 26.48
C TYR A 498 8.32 -5.86 25.12
N TRP A 499 7.93 -4.61 24.95
CA TRP A 499 8.19 -3.79 23.76
C TRP A 499 9.37 -2.86 24.03
N TYR A 500 10.12 -2.58 22.97
CA TYR A 500 11.25 -1.69 23.06
C TYR A 500 11.25 -0.68 21.92
N LYS A 501 11.77 0.50 22.22
CA LYS A 501 12.19 1.54 21.26
C LYS A 501 13.54 2.05 21.72
N ILE A 502 14.34 2.55 20.78
CA ILE A 502 15.63 3.15 21.11
C ILE A 502 15.78 4.51 20.44
N LYS A 503 16.65 5.36 20.99
CA LYS A 503 17.11 6.59 20.39
C LYS A 503 18.62 6.59 20.33
N ALA A 504 19.20 7.03 19.22
CA ALA A 504 20.61 7.37 19.14
C ALA A 504 20.82 8.77 19.72
N VAL A 505 21.88 8.96 20.49
CA VAL A 505 22.16 10.19 21.22
C VAL A 505 23.58 10.64 20.97
N LYS A 506 23.74 11.92 20.59
CA LYS A 506 25.03 12.65 20.53
C LYS A 506 25.09 13.66 21.65
N VAL A 507 26.23 13.72 22.35
CA VAL A 507 26.50 14.75 23.33
C VAL A 507 27.22 15.92 22.64
N VAL A 508 26.64 17.12 22.72
CA VAL A 508 27.24 18.34 22.16
C VAL A 508 27.23 19.40 23.25
N ASN A 509 28.40 19.86 23.63
CA ASN A 509 28.59 20.85 24.71
C ASN A 509 27.82 20.47 25.99
N GLY A 510 27.96 19.21 26.41
CA GLY A 510 27.29 18.67 27.62
C GLY A 510 25.78 18.40 27.48
N LYS A 511 25.17 18.71 26.34
CA LYS A 511 23.74 18.50 26.10
C LYS A 511 23.49 17.29 25.21
N ASP A 512 22.53 16.45 25.59
CA ASP A 512 22.12 15.28 24.84
C ASP A 512 21.19 15.68 23.68
N ILE A 513 21.57 15.30 22.47
CA ILE A 513 20.77 15.48 21.25
C ILE A 513 20.36 14.10 20.75
N ALA A 514 19.07 13.79 20.89
CA ALA A 514 18.54 12.49 20.57
C ALA A 514 17.84 12.46 19.21
N SER A 515 17.93 11.31 18.54
CA SER A 515 17.14 11.00 17.35
C SER A 515 15.63 10.90 17.67
N ALA A 516 14.79 10.74 16.67
CA ALA A 516 13.46 10.17 16.86
C ALA A 516 13.57 8.73 17.39
N TYR A 517 12.45 8.15 17.82
CA TYR A 517 12.40 6.75 18.21
C TYR A 517 12.63 5.85 16.99
N SER A 518 13.27 4.71 17.21
CA SER A 518 13.29 3.59 16.28
C SER A 518 11.88 3.05 16.01
N ASN A 519 11.77 2.09 15.10
CA ASN A 519 10.64 1.16 15.09
C ASN A 519 10.46 0.59 16.51
N SER A 520 9.21 0.28 16.87
CA SER A 520 8.91 -0.55 18.04
C SER A 520 8.80 -2.00 17.61
N ASP A 521 9.24 -2.87 18.50
CA ASP A 521 9.07 -4.31 18.33
C ASP A 521 8.93 -4.94 19.72
N PHE A 522 8.45 -6.17 19.80
CA PHE A 522 8.26 -6.87 21.05
C PHE A 522 8.85 -8.27 21.04
N VAL A 523 9.12 -8.77 22.24
CA VAL A 523 9.59 -10.14 22.45
C VAL A 523 8.97 -10.71 23.72
N TRP A 524 8.61 -11.97 23.65
CA TRP A 524 8.27 -12.74 24.84
C TRP A 524 9.54 -13.20 25.53
N THR A 525 9.60 -13.03 26.83
CA THR A 525 10.63 -13.67 27.66
C THR A 525 10.30 -15.14 27.86
N THR A 526 11.30 -15.97 27.84
CA THR A 526 11.15 -17.42 28.04
C THR A 526 12.03 -17.90 29.19
N THR A 527 11.80 -19.11 29.64
CA THR A 527 12.73 -19.84 30.52
C THR A 527 14.05 -20.09 29.79
N LYS A 528 15.07 -20.47 30.52
CA LYS A 528 16.32 -20.98 29.95
C LYS A 528 16.08 -22.37 29.33
N ALA A 529 16.84 -22.70 28.30
CA ALA A 529 16.87 -24.07 27.80
C ALA A 529 17.40 -25.03 28.85
N PRO A 530 16.78 -26.21 29.04
CA PRO A 530 17.30 -27.21 29.95
C PRO A 530 18.69 -27.72 29.50
N THR A 531 19.51 -28.12 30.45
CA THR A 531 20.76 -28.85 30.18
C THR A 531 20.50 -30.32 30.44
N LEU A 532 20.66 -31.14 29.39
CA LEU A 532 20.29 -32.55 29.42
C LEU A 532 21.46 -33.45 29.81
N SER A 533 21.12 -34.54 30.47
CA SER A 533 21.93 -35.75 30.62
C SER A 533 21.12 -36.94 30.13
N ILE A 534 21.76 -37.96 29.61
CA ILE A 534 21.11 -39.17 29.13
C ILE A 534 21.82 -40.40 29.63
N THR A 535 21.06 -41.39 30.07
CA THR A 535 21.51 -42.69 30.56
C THR A 535 20.49 -43.74 30.08
N THR A 536 20.74 -45.00 30.41
CA THR A 536 19.76 -46.08 30.26
C THR A 536 19.12 -46.44 31.58
N TYR A 537 17.83 -46.77 31.55
CA TYR A 537 17.11 -47.35 32.67
C TYR A 537 16.34 -48.58 32.20
N LYS A 538 16.75 -49.77 32.64
CA LYS A 538 16.22 -51.07 32.21
C LYS A 538 16.24 -51.25 30.67
N GLY A 539 17.30 -50.75 30.03
CA GLY A 539 17.48 -50.81 28.56
C GLY A 539 16.93 -49.59 27.81
N ASP A 540 15.98 -48.85 28.39
CA ASP A 540 15.37 -47.69 27.75
C ASP A 540 16.17 -46.40 27.96
N PRO A 541 16.17 -45.46 27.01
CA PRO A 541 16.73 -44.12 27.19
C PRO A 541 16.04 -43.36 28.33
N LYS A 542 16.84 -42.92 29.31
CA LYS A 542 16.40 -42.01 30.36
C LYS A 542 17.07 -40.68 30.21
N ILE A 543 16.32 -39.66 29.86
CA ILE A 543 16.73 -38.27 29.74
C ILE A 543 16.44 -37.57 31.07
N THR A 544 17.39 -36.84 31.62
CA THR A 544 17.22 -36.07 32.83
C THR A 544 17.74 -34.66 32.65
N TRP A 545 17.17 -33.73 33.41
CA TRP A 545 17.61 -32.33 33.44
C TRP A 545 17.36 -31.70 34.82
N LYS A 546 18.02 -30.60 35.08
CA LYS A 546 17.74 -29.81 36.30
C LYS A 546 16.47 -28.97 36.07
N ALA A 547 15.69 -28.82 37.14
CA ALA A 547 14.54 -27.93 37.12
C ALA A 547 14.94 -26.54 36.60
N VAL A 548 14.20 -26.03 35.65
CA VAL A 548 14.40 -24.70 35.09
C VAL A 548 13.47 -23.73 35.83
N PRO A 549 13.99 -22.66 36.46
CA PRO A 549 13.15 -21.68 37.14
C PRO A 549 12.04 -21.14 36.20
N ASP A 550 10.87 -20.95 36.77
CA ASP A 550 9.67 -20.44 36.08
C ASP A 550 9.13 -21.35 34.93
N ALA A 551 9.56 -22.60 34.86
CA ALA A 551 8.97 -23.55 33.94
C ALA A 551 7.77 -24.25 34.58
N ASP A 552 6.64 -24.28 33.90
CA ASP A 552 5.44 -25.00 34.35
C ASP A 552 5.49 -26.47 33.97
N LEU A 553 6.11 -26.76 32.81
CA LEU A 553 6.27 -28.09 32.25
C LEU A 553 7.41 -28.16 31.24
N TYR A 554 7.64 -29.35 30.68
CA TYR A 554 8.68 -29.61 29.68
C TYR A 554 8.09 -30.36 28.49
N TRP A 555 8.49 -29.94 27.29
CA TRP A 555 8.23 -30.66 26.04
C TRP A 555 9.46 -31.42 25.63
N VAL A 556 9.33 -32.75 25.48
CA VAL A 556 10.41 -33.65 25.06
C VAL A 556 10.23 -33.97 23.59
N PHE A 557 11.31 -33.89 22.83
CA PHE A 557 11.34 -34.18 21.40
C PHE A 557 12.36 -35.26 21.13
N ARG A 558 12.04 -36.15 20.19
CA ARG A 558 12.87 -37.27 19.77
C ARG A 558 13.17 -37.22 18.29
N SER A 559 14.34 -37.73 17.90
CA SER A 559 14.78 -37.90 16.52
C SER A 559 15.57 -39.20 16.38
N THR A 560 15.56 -39.81 15.20
CA THR A 560 16.41 -40.94 14.83
C THR A 560 17.56 -40.52 13.91
N ASP A 561 17.48 -39.36 13.27
CA ASP A 561 18.49 -38.82 12.36
C ASP A 561 19.29 -37.63 12.93
N GLY A 562 18.93 -37.18 14.12
CA GLY A 562 19.54 -36.00 14.78
C GLY A 562 19.20 -34.67 14.11
N LYS A 563 18.38 -34.65 13.07
CA LYS A 563 18.00 -33.46 12.28
C LYS A 563 16.53 -33.10 12.45
N LYS A 564 15.62 -34.04 12.20
CA LYS A 564 14.18 -33.85 12.35
C LYS A 564 13.71 -34.37 13.71
N PHE A 565 13.20 -33.48 14.55
CA PHE A 565 12.73 -33.79 15.90
C PHE A 565 11.22 -33.69 15.98
N PHE A 566 10.58 -34.72 16.55
CA PHE A 566 9.13 -34.80 16.76
C PHE A 566 8.82 -34.75 18.24
N HIS A 567 7.75 -34.05 18.60
CA HIS A 567 7.26 -34.03 19.98
C HIS A 567 6.82 -35.43 20.40
N CYS A 568 7.33 -35.91 21.55
CA CYS A 568 7.01 -37.25 22.02
C CYS A 568 6.41 -37.27 23.45
N LYS A 569 6.63 -36.24 24.26
CA LYS A 569 6.10 -36.20 25.62
C LYS A 569 6.02 -34.78 26.14
N GLU A 570 4.94 -34.53 26.89
CA GLU A 570 4.79 -33.40 27.79
C GLU A 570 4.85 -33.91 29.25
N THR A 571 5.61 -33.25 30.10
CA THR A 571 5.77 -33.67 31.50
C THR A 571 6.10 -32.49 32.44
N LYS A 572 5.68 -32.57 33.67
CA LYS A 572 6.12 -31.67 34.75
C LYS A 572 7.38 -32.17 35.45
N ASP A 573 7.72 -33.43 35.24
CA ASP A 573 8.91 -34.05 35.82
C ASP A 573 10.19 -33.53 35.15
N THR A 574 11.30 -33.66 35.82
CA THR A 574 12.64 -33.33 35.30
C THR A 574 13.36 -34.54 34.72
N SER A 575 12.60 -35.57 34.37
CA SER A 575 13.10 -36.74 33.67
C SER A 575 12.02 -37.37 32.77
N TYR A 576 12.46 -38.10 31.79
CA TYR A 576 11.62 -38.89 30.88
C TYR A 576 12.32 -40.18 30.51
N ILE A 577 11.62 -41.31 30.59
CA ILE A 577 12.07 -42.61 30.14
C ILE A 577 11.28 -42.93 28.86
N ASP A 578 11.97 -43.09 27.76
CA ASP A 578 11.36 -43.41 26.49
C ASP A 578 11.27 -44.94 26.30
N LYS A 579 10.11 -45.49 26.60
CA LYS A 579 9.84 -46.92 26.44
C LYS A 579 9.46 -47.33 24.98
N ASN A 580 9.25 -46.34 24.10
CA ASN A 580 8.84 -46.58 22.72
C ASN A 580 10.04 -46.53 21.78
N VAL A 581 11.06 -47.29 22.08
CA VAL A 581 12.31 -47.35 21.32
C VAL A 581 12.55 -48.77 20.75
N LYS A 582 13.28 -48.84 19.65
CA LYS A 582 13.71 -50.11 19.08
C LYS A 582 15.17 -50.36 19.52
N PRO A 583 15.49 -51.55 20.09
CA PRO A 583 16.86 -51.90 20.43
C PRO A 583 17.79 -51.75 19.21
N GLY A 584 19.03 -51.34 19.46
CA GLY A 584 20.03 -51.07 18.44
C GLY A 584 19.90 -49.75 17.69
N THR A 585 18.77 -49.02 17.87
CA THR A 585 18.56 -47.75 17.17
C THR A 585 19.10 -46.58 18.01
N LYS A 586 19.84 -45.67 17.35
CA LYS A 586 20.31 -44.43 17.98
C LYS A 586 19.23 -43.38 17.97
N TYR A 587 18.93 -42.86 19.15
CA TYR A 587 17.95 -41.79 19.35
C TYR A 587 18.63 -40.53 19.86
N TYR A 588 18.09 -39.39 19.42
CA TYR A 588 18.50 -38.04 19.84
C TYR A 588 17.33 -37.37 20.52
N TYR A 589 17.58 -36.66 21.60
CA TYR A 589 16.55 -35.98 22.38
C TYR A 589 16.88 -34.50 22.58
N LYS A 590 15.86 -33.67 22.50
CA LYS A 590 15.87 -32.26 22.90
C LYS A 590 14.70 -32.00 23.84
N VAL A 591 14.87 -31.03 24.71
CA VAL A 591 13.81 -30.60 25.64
C VAL A 591 13.67 -29.09 25.60
N GLN A 592 12.43 -28.61 25.67
CA GLN A 592 12.10 -27.23 25.94
C GLN A 592 11.45 -27.11 27.29
N ALA A 593 11.85 -26.11 28.08
CA ALA A 593 11.11 -25.69 29.28
C ALA A 593 10.01 -24.72 28.85
N VAL A 594 8.81 -24.90 29.35
CA VAL A 594 7.63 -24.13 28.96
C VAL A 594 7.08 -23.37 30.14
N ALA A 595 6.87 -22.08 29.97
CA ALA A 595 6.12 -21.23 30.90
C ALA A 595 4.81 -20.75 30.24
N HIS A 596 3.76 -20.51 31.01
CA HIS A 596 2.48 -20.05 30.51
C HIS A 596 2.23 -18.58 30.83
N TYR A 597 1.72 -17.85 29.85
CA TYR A 597 1.16 -16.52 30.05
C TYR A 597 -0.34 -16.65 30.35
N ASN A 598 -0.78 -16.05 31.45
CA ASN A 598 -2.17 -16.14 31.95
C ASN A 598 -2.71 -17.60 32.06
N GLY A 599 -1.82 -18.56 32.36
CA GLY A 599 -2.20 -19.95 32.57
C GLY A 599 -2.55 -20.76 31.30
N THR A 600 -2.62 -20.14 30.13
CA THR A 600 -3.09 -20.81 28.91
C THR A 600 -2.12 -20.75 27.74
N PHE A 601 -1.46 -19.61 27.53
CA PHE A 601 -0.58 -19.42 26.37
C PHE A 601 0.83 -19.93 26.66
N ALA A 602 1.22 -21.06 26.05
CA ALA A 602 2.53 -21.70 26.23
C ALA A 602 3.66 -20.90 25.56
N ILE A 603 4.70 -20.62 26.30
CA ILE A 603 5.90 -19.88 25.86
C ILE A 603 7.13 -20.78 26.08
N PRO A 604 7.54 -21.56 25.07
CA PRO A 604 8.68 -22.47 25.20
C PRO A 604 10.02 -21.73 25.17
N SER A 605 10.98 -22.28 25.87
CA SER A 605 12.40 -21.90 25.76
C SER A 605 12.97 -22.22 24.37
N ALA A 606 14.23 -21.84 24.13
CA ALA A 606 14.99 -22.49 23.05
C ALA A 606 15.08 -23.99 23.34
N TYR A 607 15.33 -24.78 22.30
CA TYR A 607 15.67 -26.18 22.49
C TYR A 607 16.98 -26.31 23.28
N SER A 608 17.06 -27.34 24.13
CA SER A 608 18.33 -27.80 24.67
C SER A 608 19.30 -28.23 23.56
N TYR A 609 20.57 -28.31 23.86
CA TYR A 609 21.47 -29.09 22.98
C TYR A 609 21.00 -30.55 22.99
N PRO A 610 21.09 -31.22 21.81
CA PRO A 610 20.66 -32.61 21.72
C PRO A 610 21.60 -33.53 22.48
N VAL A 611 21.03 -34.52 23.16
CA VAL A 611 21.75 -35.66 23.68
C VAL A 611 21.34 -36.91 22.93
N SER A 612 22.22 -37.91 22.79
CA SER A 612 21.91 -39.14 22.06
C SER A 612 22.38 -40.37 22.79
N ILE A 613 21.70 -41.49 22.54
CA ILE A 613 22.00 -42.80 23.05
C ILE A 613 21.51 -43.87 22.09
N THR A 614 22.14 -45.03 22.03
CA THR A 614 21.61 -46.21 21.37
C THR A 614 20.80 -47.01 22.35
N ALA A 615 19.53 -47.32 22.02
CA ALA A 615 18.68 -48.15 22.85
C ALA A 615 19.23 -49.55 22.95
N LYS A 616 19.19 -50.14 24.16
CA LYS A 616 19.69 -51.48 24.41
C LYS A 616 18.59 -52.53 24.36
#